data_9884b24aa0b7cf456abf73c4b0b891f2
#
_entry.id   9884b24aa0b7cf456abf73c4b0b891f2
#
_cell.length_a   1.000
_cell.length_b   1.000
_cell.length_c   1.000
_cell.angle_alpha   90.00
_cell.angle_beta   90.00
_cell.angle_gamma   90.00
#
_symmetry.space_group_name_H-M   'P 1'
#
loop_
_entity.id
_entity.type
_entity.pdbx_description
1 polymer ?
#
loop_
_entity_poly.entity_id
_entity_poly.type
_entity_poly.pdbx_seq_one_letter_code
_entity_poly.pdbx_strand_id
1 'polypeptide(L)'
;MVILFDVDNTLLDNDTVTADLGAYLTRAGGAESAAEYFRILEVLRTELGYADYLGSLQRYRVEHPRDFPFFRVSRFLVEYPFAERLYPQALAALGYAASIGTAAILSDGDAVFQPIKIANAGLEAAVGGNVQIYVHKEVELATVAARLPAEHYVMVDDKRRLLEAIKAHWGERVTTVWVRQGHYASAPDVARYVEPDISIARIGEFTRLSATTLRGGARARAGTTS
;
A
#
# COMPACT_ATOMS: atom_id res chain seq x y z
N MET A 1 19.88 -4.11 -7.90
CA MET A 1 18.57 -3.45 -8.03
C MET A 1 17.71 -3.87 -6.86
N VAL A 2 17.06 -2.92 -6.21
CA VAL A 2 16.05 -3.17 -5.16
C VAL A 2 14.69 -2.81 -5.73
N ILE A 3 13.71 -3.69 -5.51
CA ILE A 3 12.33 -3.50 -5.97
C ILE A 3 11.45 -3.35 -4.72
N LEU A 4 10.90 -2.17 -4.55
CA LEU A 4 10.10 -1.74 -3.41
C LEU A 4 8.61 -1.79 -3.79
N PHE A 5 7.83 -2.50 -3.02
CA PHE A 5 6.38 -2.60 -3.23
C PHE A 5 5.62 -1.91 -2.09
N ASP A 6 4.67 -1.08 -2.45
CA ASP A 6 3.61 -0.69 -1.53
C ASP A 6 2.68 -1.87 -1.25
N VAL A 7 1.85 -1.77 -0.23
CA VAL A 7 0.95 -2.85 0.22
C VAL A 7 -0.48 -2.56 -0.15
N ASP A 8 -1.04 -1.47 0.40
CA ASP A 8 -2.47 -1.17 0.34
C ASP A 8 -2.90 -0.74 -1.07
N ASN A 9 -3.83 -1.48 -1.67
CA ASN A 9 -4.27 -1.33 -3.06
C ASN A 9 -3.18 -1.56 -4.13
N THR A 10 -2.00 -2.01 -3.72
CA THR A 10 -0.92 -2.44 -4.62
C THR A 10 -0.77 -3.97 -4.62
N LEU A 11 -0.53 -4.57 -3.46
CA LEU A 11 -0.45 -6.03 -3.26
C LEU A 11 -1.73 -6.60 -2.64
N LEU A 12 -2.40 -5.82 -1.81
CA LEU A 12 -3.56 -6.19 -1.02
C LEU A 12 -4.73 -5.24 -1.30
N ASP A 13 -5.93 -5.79 -1.54
CA ASP A 13 -7.18 -5.06 -1.74
C ASP A 13 -7.68 -4.46 -0.42
N ASN A 14 -7.11 -3.31 -0.07
CA ASN A 14 -7.47 -2.59 1.15
C ASN A 14 -8.86 -1.94 1.07
N ASP A 15 -9.38 -1.70 -0.12
CA ASP A 15 -10.74 -1.18 -0.31
C ASP A 15 -11.76 -2.23 0.16
N THR A 16 -11.54 -3.51 -0.19
CA THR A 16 -12.38 -4.61 0.32
C THR A 16 -12.21 -4.80 1.83
N VAL A 17 -10.99 -4.69 2.39
CA VAL A 17 -10.78 -4.72 3.86
C VAL A 17 -11.60 -3.63 4.55
N THR A 18 -11.57 -2.41 4.02
CA THR A 18 -12.33 -1.27 4.55
C THR A 18 -13.84 -1.48 4.45
N ALA A 19 -14.32 -2.04 3.33
CA ALA A 19 -15.73 -2.38 3.14
C ALA A 19 -16.20 -3.47 4.12
N ASP A 20 -15.40 -4.51 4.31
CA ASP A 20 -15.69 -5.60 5.27
C ASP A 20 -15.71 -5.08 6.72
N LEU A 21 -14.81 -4.17 7.07
CA LEU A 21 -14.83 -3.48 8.36
C LEU A 21 -16.15 -2.68 8.52
N GLY A 22 -16.55 -1.92 7.50
CA GLY A 22 -17.80 -1.18 7.53
C GLY A 22 -19.03 -2.07 7.74
N ALA A 23 -19.09 -3.18 7.02
CA ALA A 23 -20.14 -4.18 7.19
C ALA A 23 -20.12 -4.81 8.59
N TYR A 24 -18.93 -5.09 9.13
CA TYR A 24 -18.78 -5.62 10.48
C TYR A 24 -19.23 -4.60 11.55
N LEU A 25 -18.80 -3.36 11.46
CA LEU A 25 -19.17 -2.27 12.36
C LEU A 25 -20.70 -2.05 12.36
N THR A 26 -21.31 -2.04 11.18
CA THR A 26 -22.77 -1.90 11.04
C THR A 26 -23.52 -3.04 11.74
N ARG A 27 -23.06 -4.28 11.60
CA ARG A 27 -23.66 -5.44 12.29
C ARG A 27 -23.44 -5.41 13.79
N ALA A 28 -22.28 -4.91 14.24
CA ALA A 28 -21.89 -4.94 15.65
C ALA A 28 -22.49 -3.80 16.49
N GLY A 29 -22.57 -2.58 15.91
CA GLY A 29 -22.95 -1.35 16.62
C GLY A 29 -24.02 -0.51 15.91
N GLY A 30 -24.51 -0.94 14.73
CA GLY A 30 -25.45 -0.19 13.91
C GLY A 30 -24.81 0.79 12.93
N ALA A 31 -25.60 1.29 12.00
CA ALA A 31 -25.14 2.16 10.91
C ALA A 31 -24.53 3.49 11.42
N GLU A 32 -25.12 4.07 12.46
CA GLU A 32 -24.64 5.33 13.07
C GLU A 32 -23.25 5.16 13.67
N SER A 33 -23.03 4.07 14.42
CA SER A 33 -21.72 3.75 15.02
C SER A 33 -20.67 3.50 13.94
N ALA A 34 -21.02 2.83 12.83
CA ALA A 34 -20.12 2.64 11.72
C ALA A 34 -19.76 3.97 11.03
N ALA A 35 -20.74 4.83 10.77
CA ALA A 35 -20.52 6.15 10.18
C ALA A 35 -19.61 7.01 11.04
N GLU A 36 -19.83 7.02 12.36
CA GLU A 36 -19.02 7.78 13.31
C GLU A 36 -17.58 7.26 13.39
N TYR A 37 -17.38 5.94 13.38
CA TYR A 37 -16.03 5.36 13.31
C TYR A 37 -15.27 5.84 12.07
N PHE A 38 -15.90 5.80 10.90
CA PHE A 38 -15.26 6.26 9.65
C PHE A 38 -15.05 7.77 9.64
N ARG A 39 -15.94 8.56 10.24
CA ARG A 39 -15.70 10.00 10.42
C ARG A 39 -14.43 10.25 11.24
N ILE A 40 -14.25 9.51 12.34
CA ILE A 40 -13.04 9.60 13.17
C ILE A 40 -11.81 9.16 12.38
N LEU A 41 -11.91 8.10 11.58
CA LEU A 41 -10.80 7.62 10.73
C LEU A 41 -10.35 8.69 9.73
N GLU A 42 -11.28 9.40 9.10
CA GLU A 42 -10.92 10.47 8.16
C GLU A 42 -10.31 11.69 8.86
N VAL A 43 -10.78 12.03 10.06
CA VAL A 43 -10.15 13.08 10.89
C VAL A 43 -8.71 12.69 11.22
N LEU A 44 -8.47 11.47 11.72
CA LEU A 44 -7.13 10.99 12.05
C LEU A 44 -6.25 10.88 10.79
N ARG A 45 -6.80 10.43 9.66
CA ARG A 45 -6.07 10.40 8.39
C ARG A 45 -5.57 11.80 7.98
N THR A 46 -6.39 12.83 8.19
CA THR A 46 -6.00 14.22 7.91
C THR A 46 -4.95 14.74 8.90
N GLU A 47 -5.07 14.38 10.18
CA GLU A 47 -4.15 14.80 11.24
C GLU A 47 -2.78 14.10 11.14
N LEU A 48 -2.77 12.81 10.82
CA LEU A 48 -1.59 11.95 10.87
C LEU A 48 -0.97 11.65 9.50
N GLY A 49 -1.73 11.84 8.41
CA GLY A 49 -1.31 11.54 7.04
C GLY A 49 -1.43 10.08 6.61
N TYR A 50 -1.91 9.19 7.49
CA TYR A 50 -2.19 7.78 7.19
C TYR A 50 -3.48 7.31 7.86
N ALA A 51 -4.01 6.15 7.44
CA ALA A 51 -5.22 5.57 8.02
C ALA A 51 -4.90 4.81 9.31
N ASP A 52 -5.19 5.41 10.45
CA ASP A 52 -5.00 4.80 11.77
C ASP A 52 -6.29 4.10 12.25
N TYR A 53 -6.46 2.84 11.87
CA TYR A 53 -7.63 2.04 12.24
C TYR A 53 -7.74 1.76 13.75
N LEU A 54 -6.63 1.48 14.41
CA LEU A 54 -6.61 1.19 15.85
C LEU A 54 -6.74 2.46 16.68
N GLY A 55 -6.11 3.56 16.26
CA GLY A 55 -6.28 4.88 16.88
C GLY A 55 -7.72 5.39 16.74
N SER A 56 -8.35 5.14 15.59
CA SER A 56 -9.77 5.45 15.39
C SER A 56 -10.68 4.69 16.35
N LEU A 57 -10.40 3.41 16.57
CA LEU A 57 -11.13 2.60 17.54
C LEU A 57 -10.91 3.11 18.97
N GLN A 58 -9.69 3.51 19.32
CA GLN A 58 -9.37 4.07 20.63
C GLN A 58 -10.07 5.41 20.84
N ARG A 59 -10.06 6.31 19.85
CA ARG A 59 -10.73 7.62 19.91
C ARG A 59 -12.25 7.44 20.01
N TYR A 60 -12.82 6.54 19.20
CA TYR A 60 -14.25 6.19 19.29
C TYR A 60 -14.63 5.75 20.71
N ARG A 61 -13.86 4.83 21.32
CA ARG A 61 -14.12 4.34 22.68
C ARG A 61 -14.09 5.44 23.73
N VAL A 62 -13.24 6.45 23.56
CA VAL A 62 -13.16 7.60 24.51
C VAL A 62 -14.37 8.51 24.35
N GLU A 63 -14.78 8.78 23.12
CA GLU A 63 -15.91 9.68 22.82
C GLU A 63 -17.27 9.00 23.07
N HIS A 64 -17.36 7.65 22.95
CA HIS A 64 -18.58 6.84 23.05
C HIS A 64 -18.42 5.66 24.02
N PRO A 65 -18.18 5.85 25.31
CA PRO A 65 -17.73 4.80 26.23
C PRO A 65 -18.76 3.69 26.50
N ARG A 66 -20.03 3.88 26.14
CA ARG A 66 -21.12 2.95 26.47
C ARG A 66 -21.67 2.17 25.28
N ASP A 67 -21.39 2.56 24.04
CA ASP A 67 -22.20 2.19 22.88
C ASP A 67 -21.52 1.25 21.90
N PHE A 68 -20.27 0.77 22.17
CA PHE A 68 -19.53 0.10 21.14
C PHE A 68 -18.84 -1.19 21.61
N PRO A 69 -19.02 -2.31 20.90
CA PRO A 69 -18.36 -3.56 21.24
C PRO A 69 -16.88 -3.55 20.79
N PHE A 70 -16.10 -2.57 21.27
CA PHE A 70 -14.71 -2.30 20.81
C PHE A 70 -13.82 -3.55 20.87
N PHE A 71 -14.00 -4.44 21.85
CA PHE A 71 -13.26 -5.67 21.97
C PHE A 71 -13.44 -6.58 20.76
N ARG A 72 -14.66 -6.68 20.22
CA ARG A 72 -14.95 -7.49 19.03
C ARG A 72 -14.38 -6.81 17.78
N VAL A 73 -14.41 -5.50 17.70
CA VAL A 73 -13.88 -4.76 16.55
C VAL A 73 -12.35 -4.80 16.53
N SER A 74 -11.69 -4.62 17.69
CA SER A 74 -10.22 -4.76 17.76
C SER A 74 -9.77 -6.16 17.34
N ARG A 75 -10.48 -7.18 17.78
CA ARG A 75 -10.22 -8.57 17.41
C ARG A 75 -10.43 -8.79 15.90
N PHE A 76 -11.52 -8.28 15.35
CA PHE A 76 -11.77 -8.33 13.89
C PHE A 76 -10.61 -7.72 13.10
N LEU A 77 -10.12 -6.54 13.49
CA LEU A 77 -9.01 -5.89 12.81
C LEU A 77 -7.72 -6.71 12.87
N VAL A 78 -7.38 -7.23 14.04
CA VAL A 78 -6.10 -7.95 14.25
C VAL A 78 -6.14 -9.36 13.66
N GLU A 79 -7.28 -10.05 13.70
CA GLU A 79 -7.46 -11.43 13.21
C GLU A 79 -8.03 -11.49 11.77
N TYR A 80 -8.16 -10.36 11.09
CA TYR A 80 -8.70 -10.32 9.73
C TYR A 80 -7.87 -11.19 8.77
N PRO A 81 -8.51 -11.98 7.88
CA PRO A 81 -7.81 -12.90 6.98
C PRO A 81 -7.18 -12.16 5.78
N PHE A 82 -6.15 -11.35 6.03
CA PHE A 82 -5.50 -10.50 5.02
C PHE A 82 -4.97 -11.28 3.81
N ALA A 83 -4.54 -12.54 3.99
CA ALA A 83 -4.09 -13.38 2.90
C ALA A 83 -5.16 -13.61 1.81
N GLU A 84 -6.45 -13.62 2.20
CA GLU A 84 -7.58 -13.76 1.27
C GLU A 84 -7.87 -12.48 0.49
N ARG A 85 -7.22 -11.38 0.85
CA ARG A 85 -7.38 -10.06 0.21
C ARG A 85 -6.17 -9.68 -0.64
N LEU A 86 -5.20 -10.56 -0.82
CA LEU A 86 -4.15 -10.33 -1.81
C LEU A 86 -4.74 -10.26 -3.22
N TYR A 87 -4.30 -9.26 -3.97
CA TYR A 87 -4.64 -9.24 -5.39
C TYR A 87 -4.11 -10.47 -6.11
N PRO A 88 -4.81 -10.96 -7.16
CA PRO A 88 -4.33 -12.09 -7.95
C PRO A 88 -2.89 -11.90 -8.41
N GLN A 89 -2.06 -12.92 -8.18
CA GLN A 89 -0.63 -12.94 -8.54
C GLN A 89 0.28 -11.98 -7.75
N ALA A 90 -0.16 -11.39 -6.64
CA ALA A 90 0.68 -10.52 -5.81
C ALA A 90 1.96 -11.26 -5.32
N LEU A 91 1.81 -12.47 -4.77
CA LEU A 91 2.96 -13.28 -4.34
C LEU A 91 3.86 -13.70 -5.52
N ALA A 92 3.29 -13.97 -6.70
CA ALA A 92 4.07 -14.27 -7.89
C ALA A 92 4.89 -13.06 -8.36
N ALA A 93 4.35 -11.83 -8.24
CA ALA A 93 5.08 -10.60 -8.54
C ALA A 93 6.28 -10.41 -7.58
N LEU A 94 6.09 -10.67 -6.28
CA LEU A 94 7.19 -10.64 -5.29
C LEU A 94 8.26 -11.72 -5.57
N GLY A 95 7.84 -12.95 -5.88
CA GLY A 95 8.76 -14.04 -6.23
C GLY A 95 9.55 -13.73 -7.52
N TYR A 96 8.90 -13.13 -8.51
CA TYR A 96 9.60 -12.66 -9.71
C TYR A 96 10.58 -11.54 -9.38
N ALA A 97 10.19 -10.55 -8.60
CA ALA A 97 11.08 -9.48 -8.17
C ALA A 97 12.32 -10.03 -7.44
N ALA A 98 12.14 -11.00 -6.56
CA ALA A 98 13.24 -11.68 -5.85
C ALA A 98 14.20 -12.43 -6.80
N SER A 99 13.72 -12.91 -7.95
CA SER A 99 14.55 -13.60 -8.94
C SER A 99 15.45 -12.66 -9.76
N ILE A 100 15.11 -11.35 -9.82
CA ILE A 100 15.84 -10.36 -10.64
C ILE A 100 16.52 -9.27 -9.81
N GLY A 101 16.29 -9.26 -8.50
CA GLY A 101 16.84 -8.28 -7.57
C GLY A 101 16.48 -8.58 -6.12
N THR A 102 16.57 -7.59 -5.25
CA THR A 102 16.07 -7.68 -3.87
C THR A 102 14.63 -7.17 -3.84
N ALA A 103 13.67 -8.04 -3.51
CA ALA A 103 12.29 -7.63 -3.26
C ALA A 103 12.15 -7.12 -1.81
N ALA A 104 11.42 -6.03 -1.62
CA ALA A 104 11.14 -5.46 -0.31
C ALA A 104 9.77 -4.77 -0.28
N ILE A 105 9.19 -4.68 0.91
CA ILE A 105 8.01 -3.87 1.18
C ILE A 105 8.45 -2.48 1.65
N LEU A 106 7.83 -1.45 1.11
CA LEU A 106 7.94 -0.07 1.59
C LEU A 106 6.55 0.53 1.70
N SER A 107 6.04 0.65 2.92
CA SER A 107 4.65 1.00 3.19
C SER A 107 4.53 2.17 4.15
N ASP A 108 3.44 2.93 4.02
CA ASP A 108 2.97 3.85 5.04
C ASP A 108 2.08 3.10 6.03
N GLY A 109 2.11 3.48 7.30
CA GLY A 109 1.23 2.90 8.31
C GLY A 109 1.71 3.10 9.74
N ASP A 110 0.88 2.62 10.67
CA ASP A 110 1.20 2.63 12.09
C ASP A 110 2.14 1.48 12.49
N ALA A 111 2.64 1.55 13.72
CA ALA A 111 3.65 0.62 14.24
C ALA A 111 3.08 -0.75 14.66
N VAL A 112 1.77 -0.96 14.62
CA VAL A 112 1.12 -2.20 15.12
C VAL A 112 0.29 -2.86 14.03
N PHE A 113 -0.68 -2.15 13.45
CA PHE A 113 -1.64 -2.72 12.52
C PHE A 113 -1.02 -3.07 11.16
N GLN A 114 -0.17 -2.16 10.63
CA GLN A 114 0.48 -2.41 9.33
C GLN A 114 1.45 -3.60 9.36
N PRO A 115 2.32 -3.77 10.39
CA PRO A 115 3.12 -4.99 10.53
C PRO A 115 2.27 -6.27 10.62
N ILE A 116 1.17 -6.26 11.42
CA ILE A 116 0.25 -7.39 11.55
C ILE A 116 -0.39 -7.74 10.19
N LYS A 117 -0.87 -6.73 9.46
CA LYS A 117 -1.44 -6.90 8.13
C LYS A 117 -0.44 -7.55 7.17
N ILE A 118 0.79 -7.04 7.10
CA ILE A 118 1.85 -7.54 6.24
C ILE A 118 2.22 -8.98 6.59
N ALA A 119 2.39 -9.29 7.88
CA ALA A 119 2.73 -10.65 8.34
C ALA A 119 1.58 -11.63 8.06
N ASN A 120 0.34 -11.29 8.45
CA ASN A 120 -0.83 -12.15 8.26
C ASN A 120 -1.22 -12.34 6.78
N ALA A 121 -0.83 -11.41 5.90
CA ALA A 121 -0.97 -11.58 4.45
C ALA A 121 0.13 -12.47 3.85
N GLY A 122 1.17 -12.87 4.61
CA GLY A 122 2.31 -13.64 4.13
C GLY A 122 3.32 -12.83 3.32
N LEU A 123 3.17 -11.51 3.27
CA LEU A 123 4.03 -10.61 2.47
C LEU A 123 5.44 -10.50 3.06
N GLU A 124 5.57 -10.46 4.39
CA GLU A 124 6.86 -10.45 5.07
C GLU A 124 7.72 -11.66 4.68
N ALA A 125 7.13 -12.85 4.75
CA ALA A 125 7.81 -14.09 4.35
C ALA A 125 8.19 -14.07 2.86
N ALA A 126 7.33 -13.55 2.00
CA ALA A 126 7.55 -13.48 0.55
C ALA A 126 8.74 -12.57 0.15
N VAL A 127 9.07 -11.58 0.99
CA VAL A 127 10.24 -10.70 0.77
C VAL A 127 11.42 -11.02 1.70
N GLY A 128 11.40 -12.16 2.38
CA GLY A 128 12.49 -12.59 3.27
C GLY A 128 12.75 -11.63 4.43
N GLY A 129 11.72 -11.00 4.98
CA GLY A 129 11.81 -10.05 6.08
C GLY A 129 12.24 -8.63 5.68
N ASN A 130 12.43 -8.33 4.39
CA ASN A 130 12.76 -6.99 3.91
C ASN A 130 11.53 -6.07 3.94
N VAL A 131 11.13 -5.63 5.13
CA VAL A 131 9.96 -4.77 5.34
C VAL A 131 10.39 -3.46 6.00
N GLN A 132 9.94 -2.35 5.43
CA GLN A 132 10.11 -1.02 5.98
C GLN A 132 8.75 -0.32 6.01
N ILE A 133 8.37 0.18 7.19
CA ILE A 133 7.11 0.89 7.42
C ILE A 133 7.44 2.24 8.03
N TYR A 134 6.85 3.29 7.46
CA TYR A 134 7.04 4.67 7.91
C TYR A 134 5.68 5.36 8.02
N VAL A 135 5.63 6.52 8.63
CA VAL A 135 4.44 7.38 8.60
C VAL A 135 4.28 8.00 7.21
N HIS A 136 5.40 8.47 6.64
CA HIS A 136 5.49 9.05 5.31
C HIS A 136 6.74 8.51 4.61
N LYS A 137 6.60 7.45 3.85
CA LYS A 137 7.73 6.75 3.21
C LYS A 137 8.50 7.62 2.22
N GLU A 138 7.83 8.60 1.59
CA GLU A 138 8.45 9.51 0.62
C GLU A 138 9.45 10.50 1.24
N VAL A 139 9.42 10.71 2.56
CA VAL A 139 10.40 11.56 3.25
C VAL A 139 11.55 10.76 3.87
N GLU A 140 11.42 9.43 3.92
CA GLU A 140 12.38 8.50 4.54
C GLU A 140 13.33 7.82 3.53
N LEU A 141 13.40 8.31 2.31
CA LEU A 141 14.12 7.65 1.21
C LEU A 141 15.63 7.52 1.45
N ALA A 142 16.23 8.44 2.23
CA ALA A 142 17.61 8.32 2.64
C ALA A 142 17.82 7.13 3.60
N THR A 143 16.89 6.94 4.55
CA THR A 143 16.88 5.81 5.49
C THR A 143 16.65 4.49 4.74
N VAL A 144 15.73 4.49 3.76
CA VAL A 144 15.49 3.33 2.88
C VAL A 144 16.77 2.95 2.15
N ALA A 145 17.45 3.91 1.53
CA ALA A 145 18.70 3.68 0.80
C ALA A 145 19.84 3.20 1.69
N ALA A 146 19.91 3.66 2.94
CA ALA A 146 20.91 3.19 3.91
C ALA A 146 20.67 1.73 4.33
N ARG A 147 19.42 1.31 4.50
CA ARG A 147 19.03 -0.07 4.88
C ARG A 147 19.09 -1.05 3.71
N LEU A 148 18.75 -0.60 2.51
CA LEU A 148 18.74 -1.40 1.29
C LEU A 148 19.55 -0.68 0.19
N PRO A 149 20.90 -0.64 0.30
CA PRO A 149 21.74 0.08 -0.65
C PRO A 149 21.66 -0.56 -2.05
N ALA A 150 21.40 0.28 -3.05
CA ALA A 150 21.37 -0.13 -4.45
C ALA A 150 21.75 1.02 -5.39
N GLU A 151 22.27 0.67 -6.56
CA GLU A 151 22.51 1.63 -7.64
C GLU A 151 21.21 2.07 -8.30
N HIS A 152 20.22 1.16 -8.34
CA HIS A 152 18.92 1.42 -8.94
C HIS A 152 17.78 0.82 -8.13
N TYR A 153 16.71 1.60 -8.00
CA TYR A 153 15.48 1.21 -7.32
C TYR A 153 14.33 1.08 -8.32
N VAL A 154 13.36 0.26 -7.99
CA VAL A 154 12.04 0.24 -8.64
C VAL A 154 11.03 0.48 -7.54
N MET A 155 10.12 1.45 -7.71
CA MET A 155 9.02 1.67 -6.78
C MET A 155 7.70 1.32 -7.46
N VAL A 156 6.97 0.39 -6.86
CA VAL A 156 5.67 -0.11 -7.32
C VAL A 156 4.60 0.37 -6.34
N ASP A 157 3.65 1.19 -6.80
CA ASP A 157 2.67 1.87 -5.94
C ASP A 157 1.38 2.17 -6.72
N ASP A 158 0.23 2.23 -6.05
CA ASP A 158 -1.05 2.64 -6.65
C ASP A 158 -1.24 4.17 -6.66
N LYS A 159 -0.45 4.91 -5.85
CA LYS A 159 -0.57 6.37 -5.68
C LYS A 159 0.43 7.13 -6.53
N ARG A 160 -0.01 7.75 -7.63
CA ARG A 160 0.85 8.57 -8.51
C ARG A 160 1.55 9.70 -7.75
N ARG A 161 0.90 10.30 -6.75
CA ARG A 161 1.49 11.33 -5.88
C ARG A 161 2.79 10.86 -5.23
N LEU A 162 2.80 9.63 -4.69
CA LEU A 162 3.98 9.06 -4.05
C LEU A 162 5.06 8.71 -5.06
N LEU A 163 4.68 8.15 -6.20
CA LEU A 163 5.62 7.86 -7.29
C LEU A 163 6.31 9.13 -7.80
N GLU A 164 5.56 10.24 -7.97
CA GLU A 164 6.12 11.55 -8.35
C GLU A 164 7.11 12.07 -7.31
N ALA A 165 6.75 12.05 -6.01
CA ALA A 165 7.63 12.50 -4.93
C ALA A 165 8.92 11.66 -4.85
N ILE A 166 8.82 10.35 -4.98
CA ILE A 166 9.96 9.43 -4.97
C ILE A 166 10.83 9.65 -6.22
N LYS A 167 10.23 9.86 -7.39
CA LYS A 167 10.95 10.17 -8.63
C LYS A 167 11.69 11.53 -8.53
N ALA A 168 11.07 12.52 -7.91
CA ALA A 168 11.71 13.83 -7.69
C ALA A 168 12.94 13.71 -6.78
N HIS A 169 12.92 12.80 -5.79
CA HIS A 169 14.04 12.60 -4.87
C HIS A 169 15.18 11.76 -5.47
N TRP A 170 14.85 10.61 -6.09
CA TRP A 170 15.88 9.68 -6.62
C TRP A 170 16.24 9.88 -8.10
N GLY A 171 15.45 10.66 -8.85
CA GLY A 171 15.73 10.95 -10.25
C GLY A 171 15.84 9.70 -11.11
N GLU A 172 16.95 9.59 -11.85
CA GLU A 172 17.22 8.46 -12.72
C GLU A 172 17.59 7.16 -11.95
N ARG A 173 17.83 7.26 -10.65
CA ARG A 173 18.09 6.09 -9.80
C ARG A 173 16.83 5.29 -9.48
N VAL A 174 15.65 5.75 -9.87
CA VAL A 174 14.40 5.01 -9.66
C VAL A 174 13.59 4.89 -10.95
N THR A 175 13.03 3.70 -11.16
CA THR A 175 11.94 3.46 -12.10
C THR A 175 10.65 3.35 -11.32
N THR A 176 9.68 4.18 -11.67
CA THR A 176 8.36 4.20 -11.06
C THR A 176 7.39 3.31 -11.83
N VAL A 177 6.70 2.43 -11.12
CA VAL A 177 5.69 1.53 -11.69
C VAL A 177 4.35 1.81 -11.02
N TRP A 178 3.43 2.36 -11.76
CA TRP A 178 2.07 2.61 -11.29
C TRP A 178 1.18 1.40 -11.53
N VAL A 179 0.57 0.89 -10.45
CA VAL A 179 -0.43 -0.18 -10.52
C VAL A 179 -1.82 0.45 -10.47
N ARG A 180 -2.60 0.31 -11.53
CA ARG A 180 -3.92 0.93 -11.65
C ARG A 180 -4.99 0.08 -10.99
N GLN A 181 -4.86 -0.12 -9.67
CA GLN A 181 -5.76 -0.85 -8.79
C GLN A 181 -6.28 0.05 -7.68
N GLY A 182 -7.38 -0.36 -7.02
CA GLY A 182 -7.97 0.39 -5.93
C GLY A 182 -8.56 1.74 -6.34
N HIS A 183 -9.08 2.46 -5.37
CA HIS A 183 -9.81 3.72 -5.59
C HIS A 183 -8.90 4.87 -6.08
N TYR A 184 -7.60 4.87 -5.74
CA TYR A 184 -6.68 5.92 -6.19
C TYR A 184 -6.42 5.90 -7.70
N ALA A 185 -6.58 4.74 -8.36
CA ALA A 185 -6.43 4.64 -9.82
C ALA A 185 -7.50 5.43 -10.60
N SER A 186 -8.66 5.65 -9.99
CA SER A 186 -9.79 6.40 -10.56
C SER A 186 -10.03 7.75 -9.86
N ALA A 187 -9.13 8.19 -8.99
CA ALA A 187 -9.27 9.46 -8.30
C ALA A 187 -9.30 10.64 -9.29
N PRO A 188 -10.16 11.66 -9.06
CA PRO A 188 -10.33 12.78 -10.02
C PRO A 188 -9.05 13.59 -10.26
N ASP A 189 -8.13 13.56 -9.32
CA ASP A 189 -6.87 14.31 -9.35
C ASP A 189 -5.68 13.48 -9.87
N VAL A 190 -5.87 12.21 -10.20
CA VAL A 190 -4.79 11.31 -10.65
C VAL A 190 -4.01 11.88 -11.86
N ALA A 191 -4.71 12.58 -12.74
CA ALA A 191 -4.10 13.18 -13.94
C ALA A 191 -3.24 14.44 -13.66
N ARG A 192 -3.24 14.96 -12.43
CA ARG A 192 -2.43 16.13 -12.05
C ARG A 192 -0.96 15.77 -11.80
N TYR A 193 -0.71 14.50 -11.47
CA TYR A 193 0.63 14.01 -11.14
C TYR A 193 1.37 13.56 -12.39
N VAL A 194 2.70 13.69 -12.37
CA VAL A 194 3.57 13.28 -13.48
C VAL A 194 3.33 11.82 -13.86
N GLU A 195 3.38 11.54 -15.16
CA GLU A 195 3.28 10.16 -15.65
C GLU A 195 4.43 9.31 -15.09
N PRO A 196 4.12 8.14 -14.48
CA PRO A 196 5.15 7.21 -14.03
C PRO A 196 5.90 6.61 -15.23
N ASP A 197 7.10 6.08 -14.99
CA ASP A 197 7.90 5.49 -16.05
C ASP A 197 7.19 4.29 -16.71
N ILE A 198 6.45 3.51 -15.89
CA ILE A 198 5.69 2.33 -16.32
C ILE A 198 4.31 2.36 -15.68
N SER A 199 3.29 1.96 -16.43
CA SER A 199 1.93 1.74 -15.93
C SER A 199 1.47 0.34 -16.25
N ILE A 200 0.94 -0.36 -15.24
CA ILE A 200 0.33 -1.69 -15.37
C ILE A 200 -1.10 -1.67 -14.84
N ALA A 201 -1.98 -2.47 -15.44
CA ALA A 201 -3.38 -2.50 -15.02
C ALA A 201 -3.55 -3.28 -13.70
N ARG A 202 -2.75 -4.32 -13.48
CA ARG A 202 -2.83 -5.21 -12.29
C ARG A 202 -1.44 -5.64 -11.90
N ILE A 203 -1.25 -5.89 -10.60
CA ILE A 203 0.06 -6.29 -10.06
C ILE A 203 0.65 -7.55 -10.72
N GLY A 204 -0.19 -8.49 -11.15
CA GLY A 204 0.27 -9.70 -11.86
C GLY A 204 1.01 -9.40 -13.18
N GLU A 205 0.77 -8.25 -13.81
CA GLU A 205 1.48 -7.85 -15.03
C GLU A 205 2.94 -7.48 -14.76
N PHE A 206 3.31 -7.22 -13.51
CA PHE A 206 4.69 -6.96 -13.11
C PHE A 206 5.62 -8.10 -13.53
N THR A 207 5.15 -9.34 -13.51
CA THR A 207 5.94 -10.53 -13.92
C THR A 207 6.33 -10.53 -15.39
N ARG A 208 5.74 -9.66 -16.21
CA ARG A 208 6.04 -9.53 -17.65
C ARG A 208 7.07 -8.44 -17.96
N LEU A 209 7.42 -7.62 -16.97
CA LEU A 209 8.41 -6.56 -17.12
C LEU A 209 9.83 -7.14 -17.07
N SER A 210 10.64 -6.90 -18.10
CA SER A 210 12.02 -7.39 -18.08
C SER A 210 12.88 -6.62 -17.06
N ALA A 211 13.92 -7.25 -16.56
CA ALA A 211 14.90 -6.57 -15.69
C ALA A 211 15.55 -5.35 -16.38
N THR A 212 15.71 -5.39 -17.69
CA THR A 212 16.22 -4.25 -18.49
C THR A 212 15.23 -3.09 -18.50
N THR A 213 13.94 -3.36 -18.72
CA THR A 213 12.88 -2.34 -18.66
C THR A 213 12.84 -1.68 -17.26
N LEU A 214 12.92 -2.49 -16.21
CA LEU A 214 12.91 -2.03 -14.82
C LEU A 214 14.16 -1.25 -14.41
N ARG A 215 15.26 -1.33 -15.18
CA ARG A 215 16.47 -0.53 -14.98
C ARG A 215 16.49 0.77 -15.81
N GLY A 216 15.35 1.19 -16.37
CA GLY A 216 15.27 2.41 -17.18
C GLY A 216 15.75 2.22 -18.65
N GLY A 217 15.95 0.98 -19.08
CA GLY A 217 16.27 0.65 -20.46
C GLY A 217 15.03 0.66 -21.34
N ALA A 218 14.86 1.73 -22.09
CA ALA A 218 13.82 2.09 -23.06
C ALA A 218 12.49 2.53 -22.43
N ARG A 219 12.18 3.82 -22.62
CA ARG A 219 10.80 4.31 -22.61
C ARG A 219 9.99 3.51 -23.63
N ALA A 220 9.33 2.46 -23.18
CA ALA A 220 8.34 1.76 -23.98
C ALA A 220 7.11 2.67 -24.08
N ARG A 221 7.10 3.56 -25.07
CA ARG A 221 5.86 4.15 -25.55
C ARG A 221 5.06 2.97 -26.11
N ALA A 222 3.99 2.59 -25.40
CA ALA A 222 2.97 1.75 -25.99
C ALA A 222 2.48 2.46 -27.25
N GLY A 223 2.84 1.88 -28.41
CA GLY A 223 2.39 2.38 -29.69
C GLY A 223 0.88 2.32 -29.74
N THR A 224 0.24 3.47 -29.89
CA THR A 224 -1.07 3.61 -30.48
C THR A 224 -0.97 3.05 -31.90
N THR A 225 -1.41 1.82 -32.09
CA THR A 225 -1.77 1.32 -33.42
C THR A 225 -3.19 1.81 -33.72
N SER A 226 -3.26 2.61 -34.76
CA SER A 226 -4.47 3.12 -35.46
C SER A 226 -5.44 2.00 -35.85
#